data_b9d11548abb5b3673b28d6de05509294
#
_entry.id   b9d11548abb5b3673b28d6de05509294
#
_cell.length_a   1.000
_cell.length_b   1.000
_cell.length_c   1.000
_cell.angle_alpha   90.00
_cell.angle_beta   90.00
_cell.angle_gamma   90.00
#
_symmetry.space_group_name_H-M   'P 1'
#
loop_
_entity.id
_entity.type
_entity.pdbx_description
1 polymer ?
#
loop_
_entity_poly.entity_id
_entity_poly.type
_entity_poly.pdbx_seq_one_letter_code
_entity_poly.pdbx_strand_id
1 'polypeptide(L)'
;QTYLPDFTPENPYGKPITLRQLMSHRSGLLREPRLGNYFTDDEISLKRTVESIIPSTLVYAPESKIKYSNAAIAVVGYTLEHLYGQPYVAYMQKHILDRVGMDNSAFAPNRSIKAKLAQATMWSYDGREFPAPTFELGMIPAGSLYAPMLDLGQFLITLFNNGQGKNGQVISKETLTKMWSPQFGGTSTSGY
;
A
#
# COMPACT_ATOMS: atom_id res chain seq x y z
N GLN A 1 15.21 -10.69 -1.54
CA GLN A 1 15.60 -11.73 -2.54
C GLN A 1 14.84 -13.05 -2.32
N THR A 2 14.47 -13.43 -1.09
CA THR A 2 13.71 -14.68 -0.85
C THR A 2 12.37 -14.69 -1.57
N TYR A 3 11.65 -13.58 -1.55
CA TYR A 3 10.30 -13.47 -2.11
C TYR A 3 10.25 -12.78 -3.48
N LEU A 4 11.23 -11.94 -3.80
CA LEU A 4 11.39 -11.24 -5.08
C LEU A 4 12.87 -11.28 -5.48
N PRO A 5 13.34 -12.37 -6.12
CA PRO A 5 14.75 -12.54 -6.48
C PRO A 5 15.29 -11.42 -7.39
N ASP A 6 14.45 -10.94 -8.31
CA ASP A 6 14.82 -9.93 -9.30
C ASP A 6 14.74 -8.48 -8.77
N PHE A 7 14.23 -8.29 -7.54
CA PHE A 7 14.19 -6.97 -6.93
C PHE A 7 15.53 -6.64 -6.27
N THR A 8 16.44 -6.03 -7.02
CA THR A 8 17.84 -5.78 -6.64
C THR A 8 18.22 -4.29 -6.78
N PRO A 9 17.57 -3.37 -6.03
CA PRO A 9 18.02 -1.97 -6.03
C PRO A 9 19.44 -1.86 -5.50
N GLU A 10 20.18 -0.84 -5.94
CA GLU A 10 21.54 -0.61 -5.48
C GLU A 10 21.54 -0.34 -3.97
N ASN A 11 22.32 -1.14 -3.23
CA ASN A 11 22.38 -1.09 -1.78
C ASN A 11 23.83 -0.95 -1.29
N PRO A 12 24.34 0.26 -1.14
CA PRO A 12 25.75 0.50 -0.74
C PRO A 12 26.01 0.19 0.75
N TYR A 13 24.99 -0.16 1.52
CA TYR A 13 25.10 -0.38 2.97
C TYR A 13 25.29 -1.84 3.38
N GLY A 14 25.21 -2.79 2.43
CA GLY A 14 25.43 -4.21 2.67
C GLY A 14 24.35 -4.94 3.50
N LYS A 15 23.38 -4.23 4.07
CA LYS A 15 22.27 -4.83 4.84
C LYS A 15 21.11 -5.17 3.91
N PRO A 16 20.56 -6.40 3.99
CA PRO A 16 19.41 -6.79 3.15
C PRO A 16 18.16 -5.96 3.50
N ILE A 17 17.30 -5.74 2.49
CA ILE A 17 15.96 -5.20 2.69
C ILE A 17 15.01 -6.35 3.07
N THR A 18 14.20 -6.15 4.11
CA THR A 18 13.20 -7.11 4.57
C THR A 18 11.78 -6.57 4.43
N LEU A 19 10.77 -7.46 4.35
CA LEU A 19 9.35 -7.05 4.34
C LEU A 19 8.99 -6.22 5.58
N ARG A 20 9.54 -6.55 6.75
CA ARG A 20 9.37 -5.77 7.98
C ARG A 20 9.81 -4.32 7.82
N GLN A 21 10.98 -4.10 7.22
CA GLN A 21 11.51 -2.75 6.97
C GLN A 21 10.69 -1.99 5.93
N LEU A 22 10.19 -2.68 4.89
CA LEU A 22 9.31 -2.08 3.89
C LEU A 22 8.00 -1.59 4.53
N MET A 23 7.30 -2.46 5.26
CA MET A 23 6.02 -2.14 5.91
C MET A 23 6.12 -1.09 7.02
N SER A 24 7.29 -0.96 7.66
CA SER A 24 7.53 0.03 8.72
C SER A 24 8.29 1.28 8.25
N HIS A 25 8.42 1.46 6.93
CA HIS A 25 9.11 2.61 6.33
C HIS A 25 10.58 2.78 6.76
N ARG A 26 11.29 1.65 6.98
CA ARG A 26 12.70 1.61 7.40
C ARG A 26 13.62 0.92 6.39
N SER A 27 13.16 0.74 5.17
CA SER A 27 13.92 0.04 4.11
C SER A 27 15.04 0.85 3.49
N GLY A 28 14.99 2.17 3.60
CA GLY A 28 15.93 3.06 2.90
C GLY A 28 15.58 3.33 1.42
N LEU A 29 14.48 2.78 0.91
CA LEU A 29 14.02 3.08 -0.44
C LEU A 29 13.59 4.55 -0.59
N LEU A 30 13.63 5.05 -1.82
CA LEU A 30 13.09 6.36 -2.19
C LEU A 30 11.60 6.43 -1.82
N ARG A 31 11.07 7.68 -1.72
CA ARG A 31 9.68 7.90 -1.33
C ARG A 31 8.71 7.42 -2.40
N GLU A 32 8.89 7.87 -3.63
CA GLU A 32 8.00 7.57 -4.76
C GLU A 32 8.71 6.68 -5.78
N PRO A 33 8.05 5.70 -6.38
CA PRO A 33 8.60 4.97 -7.53
C PRO A 33 8.78 5.95 -8.71
N ARG A 34 9.65 5.61 -9.66
CA ARG A 34 9.88 6.44 -10.85
C ARG A 34 8.69 6.45 -11.80
N LEU A 35 7.97 5.34 -11.90
CA LEU A 35 6.75 5.19 -12.70
C LEU A 35 5.58 4.78 -11.81
N GLY A 36 4.36 5.11 -12.24
CA GLY A 36 3.13 4.76 -11.52
C GLY A 36 2.87 5.58 -10.26
N ASN A 37 3.55 6.71 -10.10
CA ASN A 37 3.31 7.70 -9.04
C ASN A 37 2.31 8.78 -9.50
N TYR A 38 2.07 9.80 -8.68
CA TYR A 38 1.13 10.90 -8.93
C TYR A 38 1.43 11.78 -10.15
N PHE A 39 2.63 11.67 -10.73
CA PHE A 39 3.09 12.47 -11.87
C PHE A 39 3.25 11.64 -13.14
N THR A 40 2.76 10.41 -13.16
CA THR A 40 2.80 9.52 -14.32
C THR A 40 1.45 9.57 -15.02
N ASP A 41 1.41 9.99 -16.29
CA ASP A 41 0.18 10.15 -17.05
C ASP A 41 -0.36 8.82 -17.64
N ASP A 42 0.48 7.78 -17.71
CA ASP A 42 0.12 6.47 -18.23
C ASP A 42 -0.40 5.52 -17.16
N GLU A 43 -1.33 4.64 -17.54
CA GLU A 43 -1.70 3.48 -16.70
C GLU A 43 -0.52 2.51 -16.62
N ILE A 44 0.11 2.46 -15.46
CA ILE A 44 1.28 1.63 -15.19
C ILE A 44 0.90 0.48 -14.25
N SER A 45 1.20 -0.76 -14.65
CA SER A 45 0.97 -1.92 -13.79
C SER A 45 1.85 -1.88 -12.52
N LEU A 46 1.40 -2.54 -11.43
CA LEU A 46 2.18 -2.66 -10.20
C LEU A 46 3.56 -3.28 -10.45
N LYS A 47 3.64 -4.28 -11.33
CA LYS A 47 4.91 -4.88 -11.78
C LYS A 47 5.86 -3.82 -12.34
N ARG A 48 5.44 -3.06 -13.35
CA ARG A 48 6.28 -2.01 -13.96
C ARG A 48 6.65 -0.91 -12.97
N THR A 49 5.74 -0.58 -12.06
CA THR A 49 6.02 0.36 -10.97
C THR A 49 7.17 -0.14 -10.11
N VAL A 50 7.16 -1.41 -9.68
CA VAL A 50 8.22 -2.00 -8.86
C VAL A 50 9.53 -2.14 -9.67
N GLU A 51 9.47 -2.57 -10.92
CA GLU A 51 10.64 -2.63 -11.82
C GLU A 51 11.31 -1.25 -11.95
N SER A 52 10.54 -0.17 -11.96
CA SER A 52 11.08 1.20 -12.03
C SER A 52 11.90 1.63 -10.80
N ILE A 53 11.77 0.90 -9.68
CA ILE A 53 12.54 1.14 -8.45
C ILE A 53 13.94 0.50 -8.54
N ILE A 54 14.10 -0.59 -9.28
CA ILE A 54 15.35 -1.36 -9.35
C ILE A 54 16.57 -0.49 -9.71
N PRO A 55 16.51 0.42 -10.70
CA PRO A 55 17.68 1.27 -11.04
C PRO A 55 17.88 2.43 -10.05
N SER A 56 17.38 2.33 -8.83
CA SER A 56 17.60 3.34 -7.79
C SER A 56 18.53 2.84 -6.70
N THR A 57 19.25 3.78 -6.08
CA THR A 57 20.12 3.53 -4.92
C THR A 57 19.33 3.79 -3.64
N LEU A 58 19.55 2.98 -2.60
CA LEU A 58 18.98 3.23 -1.28
C LEU A 58 19.45 4.59 -0.74
N VAL A 59 18.51 5.40 -0.26
CA VAL A 59 18.79 6.76 0.25
C VAL A 59 19.38 6.72 1.66
N TYR A 60 19.11 5.63 2.41
CA TYR A 60 19.59 5.41 3.78
C TYR A 60 19.88 3.94 4.01
N ALA A 61 20.76 3.67 4.96
CA ALA A 61 20.95 2.30 5.43
C ALA A 61 19.63 1.76 6.00
N PRO A 62 19.25 0.52 5.65
CA PRO A 62 18.10 -0.13 6.25
C PRO A 62 18.14 -0.06 7.79
N GLU A 63 17.00 0.22 8.41
CA GLU A 63 16.80 0.41 9.87
C GLU A 63 17.38 1.69 10.48
N SER A 64 18.22 2.46 9.78
CA SER A 64 18.89 3.63 10.36
C SER A 64 17.92 4.73 10.77
N LYS A 65 16.81 4.87 10.07
CA LYS A 65 15.73 5.83 10.39
C LYS A 65 14.42 5.48 9.71
N ILE A 66 13.32 6.08 10.19
CA ILE A 66 12.01 6.03 9.54
C ILE A 66 12.01 7.06 8.41
N LYS A 67 11.64 6.60 7.20
CA LYS A 67 11.43 7.47 6.04
C LYS A 67 10.27 6.91 5.23
N TYR A 68 9.15 7.63 5.26
CA TYR A 68 7.94 7.24 4.52
C TYR A 68 8.24 6.94 3.05
N SER A 69 7.71 5.82 2.55
CA SER A 69 7.98 5.33 1.20
C SER A 69 6.77 4.62 0.61
N ASN A 70 6.13 5.23 -0.38
CA ASN A 70 5.10 4.59 -1.22
C ASN A 70 5.71 3.48 -2.08
N ALA A 71 6.95 3.68 -2.54
CA ALA A 71 7.72 2.66 -3.26
C ALA A 71 7.87 1.37 -2.43
N ALA A 72 8.14 1.50 -1.12
CA ALA A 72 8.23 0.34 -0.22
C ALA A 72 6.91 -0.44 -0.13
N ILE A 73 5.78 0.26 -0.03
CA ILE A 73 4.46 -0.39 0.04
C ILE A 73 4.07 -1.00 -1.31
N ALA A 74 4.44 -0.38 -2.44
CA ALA A 74 4.28 -0.99 -3.76
C ALA A 74 5.02 -2.33 -3.87
N VAL A 75 6.27 -2.42 -3.36
CA VAL A 75 7.05 -3.67 -3.32
C VAL A 75 6.37 -4.73 -2.44
N VAL A 76 5.79 -4.36 -1.31
CA VAL A 76 5.02 -5.29 -0.46
C VAL A 76 3.82 -5.86 -1.22
N GLY A 77 3.03 -5.01 -1.88
CA GLY A 77 1.89 -5.47 -2.67
C GLY A 77 2.29 -6.34 -3.86
N TYR A 78 3.36 -6.02 -4.56
CA TYR A 78 3.89 -6.85 -5.64
C TYR A 78 4.42 -8.20 -5.11
N THR A 79 4.95 -8.23 -3.89
CA THR A 79 5.32 -9.49 -3.23
C THR A 79 4.11 -10.40 -3.06
N LEU A 80 2.93 -9.87 -2.73
CA LEU A 80 1.69 -10.63 -2.66
C LEU A 80 1.28 -11.17 -4.04
N GLU A 81 1.34 -10.36 -5.11
CA GLU A 81 1.07 -10.84 -6.47
C GLU A 81 1.98 -12.03 -6.84
N HIS A 82 3.28 -11.89 -6.54
CA HIS A 82 4.26 -12.93 -6.85
C HIS A 82 4.00 -14.23 -6.07
N LEU A 83 3.71 -14.13 -4.77
CA LEU A 83 3.48 -15.29 -3.91
C LEU A 83 2.19 -16.04 -4.22
N TYR A 84 1.13 -15.33 -4.58
CA TYR A 84 -0.20 -15.93 -4.79
C TYR A 84 -0.57 -16.13 -6.25
N GLY A 85 0.26 -15.66 -7.19
CA GLY A 85 0.05 -15.84 -8.63
C GLY A 85 -1.23 -15.15 -9.15
N GLN A 86 -1.67 -14.07 -8.50
CA GLN A 86 -2.88 -13.32 -8.87
C GLN A 86 -2.68 -11.82 -8.64
N PRO A 87 -3.39 -10.93 -9.37
CA PRO A 87 -3.28 -9.49 -9.18
C PRO A 87 -3.60 -9.05 -7.76
N TYR A 88 -2.85 -8.07 -7.24
CA TYR A 88 -3.03 -7.50 -5.90
C TYR A 88 -4.49 -7.10 -5.62
N VAL A 89 -5.14 -6.44 -6.59
CA VAL A 89 -6.54 -6.00 -6.47
C VAL A 89 -7.46 -7.19 -6.21
N ALA A 90 -7.31 -8.28 -6.96
CA ALA A 90 -8.12 -9.48 -6.81
C ALA A 90 -7.86 -10.18 -5.48
N TYR A 91 -6.59 -10.24 -5.06
CA TYR A 91 -6.22 -10.79 -3.75
C TYR A 91 -6.86 -10.00 -2.61
N MET A 92 -6.73 -8.68 -2.62
CA MET A 92 -7.27 -7.80 -1.57
C MET A 92 -8.80 -7.82 -1.55
N GLN A 93 -9.44 -7.84 -2.71
CA GLN A 93 -10.91 -7.97 -2.78
C GLN A 93 -11.36 -9.24 -2.06
N LYS A 94 -10.88 -10.40 -2.49
CA LYS A 94 -11.33 -11.70 -2.01
C LYS A 94 -10.95 -11.97 -0.55
N HIS A 95 -9.72 -11.63 -0.16
CA HIS A 95 -9.17 -12.06 1.13
C HIS A 95 -9.31 -11.01 2.23
N ILE A 96 -9.53 -9.75 1.88
CA ILE A 96 -9.67 -8.66 2.84
C ILE A 96 -11.06 -8.03 2.74
N LEU A 97 -11.39 -7.34 1.63
CA LEU A 97 -12.61 -6.53 1.54
C LEU A 97 -13.87 -7.38 1.71
N ASP A 98 -13.98 -8.49 0.99
CA ASP A 98 -15.15 -9.40 1.07
C ASP A 98 -15.28 -10.01 2.48
N ARG A 99 -14.17 -10.39 3.12
CA ARG A 99 -14.20 -10.96 4.47
C ARG A 99 -14.54 -9.95 5.55
N VAL A 100 -14.04 -8.73 5.42
CA VAL A 100 -14.42 -7.60 6.28
C VAL A 100 -15.91 -7.28 6.11
N GLY A 101 -16.43 -7.40 4.90
CA GLY A 101 -17.79 -6.95 4.51
C GLY A 101 -17.76 -5.51 4.00
N MET A 102 -16.70 -5.10 3.31
CA MET A 102 -16.54 -3.80 2.66
C MET A 102 -17.12 -3.85 1.23
N ASP A 103 -18.41 -4.06 1.14
CA ASP A 103 -19.13 -4.40 -0.10
C ASP A 103 -19.19 -3.24 -1.13
N ASN A 104 -18.87 -2.01 -0.72
CA ASN A 104 -18.82 -0.82 -1.57
C ASN A 104 -17.42 -0.25 -1.75
N SER A 105 -16.39 -1.04 -1.48
CA SER A 105 -14.99 -0.64 -1.56
C SER A 105 -14.24 -1.44 -2.62
N ALA A 106 -13.21 -0.85 -3.23
CA ALA A 106 -12.35 -1.53 -4.18
C ALA A 106 -10.98 -0.83 -4.30
N PHE A 107 -9.95 -1.58 -4.67
CA PHE A 107 -8.61 -1.04 -5.01
C PHE A 107 -8.48 -0.60 -6.48
N ALA A 108 -9.50 -0.84 -7.30
CA ALA A 108 -9.61 -0.29 -8.64
C ALA A 108 -11.03 0.22 -8.87
N PRO A 109 -11.23 1.40 -9.47
CA PRO A 109 -12.55 2.00 -9.63
C PRO A 109 -13.35 1.26 -10.72
N ASN A 110 -14.19 0.33 -10.30
CA ASN A 110 -15.17 -0.31 -11.16
C ASN A 110 -16.38 0.62 -11.46
N ARG A 111 -17.28 0.17 -12.34
CA ARG A 111 -18.46 0.97 -12.74
C ARG A 111 -19.31 1.42 -11.56
N SER A 112 -19.49 0.57 -10.54
CA SER A 112 -20.30 0.90 -9.35
C SER A 112 -19.61 1.97 -8.49
N ILE A 113 -18.30 1.87 -8.29
CA ILE A 113 -17.51 2.87 -7.58
C ILE A 113 -17.54 4.22 -8.31
N LYS A 114 -17.26 4.22 -9.64
CA LYS A 114 -17.28 5.45 -10.45
C LYS A 114 -18.62 6.17 -10.40
N ALA A 115 -19.73 5.43 -10.38
CA ALA A 115 -21.08 6.02 -10.31
C ALA A 115 -21.41 6.67 -8.96
N LYS A 116 -20.73 6.30 -7.89
CA LYS A 116 -20.94 6.80 -6.51
C LYS A 116 -19.80 7.67 -6.00
N LEU A 117 -18.75 7.88 -6.82
CA LEU A 117 -17.58 8.62 -6.40
C LEU A 117 -17.94 10.06 -6.07
N ALA A 118 -17.50 10.52 -4.89
CA ALA A 118 -17.63 11.91 -4.52
C ALA A 118 -16.80 12.78 -5.49
N GLN A 119 -17.40 13.85 -5.97
CA GLN A 119 -16.69 14.81 -6.81
C GLN A 119 -15.75 15.62 -5.93
N ALA A 120 -14.45 15.52 -6.20
CA ALA A 120 -13.43 16.33 -5.56
C ALA A 120 -13.20 17.63 -6.34
N THR A 121 -12.86 18.69 -5.63
CA THR A 121 -12.48 19.98 -6.23
C THR A 121 -11.07 20.36 -5.81
N MET A 122 -10.41 21.12 -6.69
CA MET A 122 -9.10 21.71 -6.45
C MET A 122 -9.18 23.23 -6.61
N TRP A 123 -8.27 23.92 -5.94
CA TRP A 123 -8.13 25.38 -6.01
C TRP A 123 -6.81 25.73 -6.68
N SER A 124 -6.86 26.67 -7.62
CA SER A 124 -5.65 27.29 -8.15
C SER A 124 -5.18 28.41 -7.20
N TYR A 125 -3.93 28.83 -7.36
CA TYR A 125 -3.34 29.91 -6.53
C TYR A 125 -4.08 31.26 -6.65
N ASP A 126 -4.83 31.46 -7.73
CA ASP A 126 -5.65 32.66 -7.97
C ASP A 126 -7.10 32.50 -7.46
N GLY A 127 -7.40 31.42 -6.71
CA GLY A 127 -8.68 31.19 -6.07
C GLY A 127 -9.76 30.60 -6.98
N ARG A 128 -9.44 30.18 -8.21
CA ARG A 128 -10.40 29.47 -9.06
C ARG A 128 -10.55 28.02 -8.60
N GLU A 129 -11.79 27.59 -8.52
CA GLU A 129 -12.16 26.20 -8.22
C GLU A 129 -12.35 25.40 -9.52
N PHE A 130 -11.89 24.16 -9.56
CA PHE A 130 -12.06 23.25 -10.68
C PHE A 130 -12.16 21.81 -10.20
N PRO A 131 -12.84 20.92 -10.96
CA PRO A 131 -12.91 19.50 -10.62
C PRO A 131 -11.52 18.87 -10.52
N ALA A 132 -11.24 18.16 -9.42
CA ALA A 132 -10.00 17.40 -9.30
C ALA A 132 -10.01 16.21 -10.28
N PRO A 133 -8.90 15.95 -10.97
CA PRO A 133 -8.81 14.78 -11.83
C PRO A 133 -8.83 13.49 -11.02
N THR A 134 -9.47 12.46 -11.53
CA THR A 134 -9.36 11.09 -11.02
C THR A 134 -8.33 10.36 -11.87
N PHE A 135 -7.32 9.82 -11.23
CA PHE A 135 -6.24 9.08 -11.90
C PHE A 135 -5.95 7.77 -11.18
N GLU A 136 -5.45 6.79 -11.92
CA GLU A 136 -5.08 5.50 -11.36
C GLU A 136 -3.57 5.46 -11.11
N LEU A 137 -3.18 4.93 -9.95
CA LEU A 137 -1.78 4.83 -9.55
C LEU A 137 -1.26 3.43 -9.86
N GLY A 138 -0.07 3.31 -10.43
CA GLY A 138 0.63 2.04 -10.55
C GLY A 138 1.08 1.48 -9.19
N MET A 139 1.33 2.35 -8.21
CA MET A 139 1.59 1.98 -6.81
C MET A 139 0.30 1.70 -6.03
N ILE A 140 -0.60 0.91 -6.60
CA ILE A 140 -1.94 0.58 -6.04
C ILE A 140 -1.94 0.31 -4.53
N PRO A 141 -1.01 -0.51 -3.96
CA PRO A 141 -1.02 -0.82 -2.53
C PRO A 141 -0.81 0.40 -1.62
N ALA A 142 -0.23 1.47 -2.16
CA ALA A 142 0.11 2.66 -1.39
C ALA A 142 -1.00 3.73 -1.32
N GLY A 143 -2.06 3.64 -2.16
CA GLY A 143 -3.04 4.73 -2.14
C GLY A 143 -4.30 4.58 -2.99
N SER A 144 -4.61 3.40 -3.54
CA SER A 144 -5.73 3.25 -4.49
C SER A 144 -7.01 2.66 -3.90
N LEU A 145 -7.19 2.65 -2.59
CA LEU A 145 -8.44 2.20 -1.98
C LEU A 145 -9.54 3.26 -2.12
N TYR A 146 -10.61 2.90 -2.78
CA TYR A 146 -11.89 3.64 -2.79
C TYR A 146 -12.82 3.01 -1.75
N ALA A 147 -13.28 3.79 -0.78
CA ALA A 147 -14.13 3.26 0.28
C ALA A 147 -15.08 4.33 0.82
N PRO A 148 -16.37 4.01 1.08
CA PRO A 148 -17.26 4.87 1.83
C PRO A 148 -16.99 4.75 3.34
N MET A 149 -17.42 5.74 4.11
CA MET A 149 -17.22 5.79 5.56
C MET A 149 -17.80 4.57 6.28
N LEU A 150 -18.93 4.03 5.82
CA LEU A 150 -19.55 2.85 6.43
C LEU A 150 -18.67 1.60 6.31
N ASP A 151 -18.03 1.41 5.15
CA ASP A 151 -17.11 0.28 4.95
C ASP A 151 -15.84 0.46 5.80
N LEU A 152 -15.31 1.69 5.94
CA LEU A 152 -14.22 1.97 6.87
C LEU A 152 -14.62 1.70 8.32
N GLY A 153 -15.87 2.00 8.71
CA GLY A 153 -16.43 1.62 10.00
C GLY A 153 -16.42 0.10 10.21
N GLN A 154 -16.80 -0.67 9.18
CA GLN A 154 -16.76 -2.13 9.22
C GLN A 154 -15.31 -2.66 9.36
N PHE A 155 -14.35 -2.02 8.71
CA PHE A 155 -12.93 -2.33 8.89
C PHE A 155 -12.48 -2.11 10.35
N LEU A 156 -12.83 -0.98 10.95
CA LEU A 156 -12.51 -0.70 12.37
C LEU A 156 -13.16 -1.73 13.31
N ILE A 157 -14.43 -2.09 13.08
CA ILE A 157 -15.13 -3.14 13.85
C ILE A 157 -14.34 -4.44 13.77
N THR A 158 -13.87 -4.82 12.57
CA THR A 158 -13.04 -6.02 12.38
C THR A 158 -11.76 -5.98 13.22
N LEU A 159 -11.06 -4.84 13.26
CA LEU A 159 -9.86 -4.68 14.09
C LEU A 159 -10.16 -4.83 15.58
N PHE A 160 -11.21 -4.16 16.09
CA PHE A 160 -11.62 -4.26 17.49
C PHE A 160 -12.18 -5.63 17.87
N ASN A 161 -12.68 -6.38 16.89
CA ASN A 161 -13.16 -7.74 17.07
C ASN A 161 -12.05 -8.80 16.82
N ASN A 162 -10.82 -8.50 17.17
CA ASN A 162 -9.66 -9.39 17.05
C ASN A 162 -9.45 -9.96 15.63
N GLY A 163 -9.76 -9.17 14.61
CA GLY A 163 -9.59 -9.55 13.22
C GLY A 163 -10.74 -10.41 12.63
N GLN A 164 -11.83 -10.58 13.38
CA GLN A 164 -13.05 -11.23 12.88
C GLN A 164 -13.89 -10.22 12.11
N GLY A 165 -13.94 -10.37 10.80
CA GLY A 165 -14.80 -9.59 9.91
C GLY A 165 -16.22 -10.14 9.84
N LYS A 166 -17.09 -9.42 9.12
CA LYS A 166 -18.51 -9.79 8.93
C LYS A 166 -18.67 -11.18 8.28
N ASN A 167 -17.81 -11.50 7.32
CA ASN A 167 -17.91 -12.70 6.49
C ASN A 167 -16.78 -13.71 6.75
N GLY A 168 -16.06 -13.60 7.87
CA GLY A 168 -15.03 -14.54 8.26
C GLY A 168 -13.81 -13.92 8.92
N GLN A 169 -12.91 -14.76 9.39
CA GLN A 169 -11.66 -14.31 9.99
C GLN A 169 -10.73 -13.73 8.90
N VAL A 170 -10.32 -12.48 9.07
CA VAL A 170 -9.43 -11.77 8.15
C VAL A 170 -7.97 -11.96 8.58
N ILE A 171 -7.71 -11.79 9.86
CA ILE A 171 -6.37 -11.89 10.46
C ILE A 171 -6.49 -12.48 11.86
N SER A 172 -5.52 -13.30 12.29
CA SER A 172 -5.55 -13.83 13.66
C SER A 172 -5.26 -12.74 14.70
N LYS A 173 -5.79 -12.91 15.91
CA LYS A 173 -5.53 -12.01 17.04
C LYS A 173 -4.03 -11.85 17.30
N GLU A 174 -3.26 -12.94 17.21
CA GLU A 174 -1.82 -12.92 17.43
C GLU A 174 -1.09 -12.08 16.39
N THR A 175 -1.49 -12.20 15.11
CA THR A 175 -0.92 -11.41 14.03
C THR A 175 -1.30 -9.93 14.17
N LEU A 176 -2.56 -9.65 14.54
CA LEU A 176 -3.03 -8.29 14.79
C LEU A 176 -2.26 -7.64 15.95
N THR A 177 -2.02 -8.37 17.04
CA THR A 177 -1.20 -7.91 18.16
C THR A 177 0.23 -7.59 17.72
N LYS A 178 0.83 -8.43 16.87
CA LYS A 178 2.14 -8.15 16.28
C LYS A 178 2.16 -6.89 15.42
N MET A 179 1.08 -6.65 14.65
CA MET A 179 0.97 -5.43 13.84
C MET A 179 0.96 -4.16 14.69
N TRP A 180 0.35 -4.21 15.87
CA TRP A 180 0.27 -3.08 16.80
C TRP A 180 1.48 -2.93 17.71
N SER A 181 2.33 -3.95 17.77
CA SER A 181 3.54 -3.91 18.59
C SER A 181 4.65 -3.11 17.91
N PRO A 182 5.51 -2.41 18.67
CA PRO A 182 6.70 -1.77 18.11
C PRO A 182 7.56 -2.79 17.35
N GLN A 183 7.90 -2.48 16.11
CA GLN A 183 8.64 -3.41 15.23
C GLN A 183 10.16 -3.30 15.37
N PHE A 184 10.64 -2.18 15.89
CA PHE A 184 12.06 -1.91 16.12
C PHE A 184 12.25 -1.33 17.53
N GLY A 185 13.39 -1.66 18.14
CA GLY A 185 13.74 -1.19 19.49
C GLY A 185 14.02 0.31 19.58
N GLY A 186 14.35 0.78 20.78
CA GLY A 186 14.64 2.19 21.07
C GLY A 186 13.37 2.99 21.39
N THR A 187 13.33 4.25 20.96
CA THR A 187 12.20 5.18 21.19
C THR A 187 11.04 4.98 20.18
N SER A 188 11.14 3.99 19.29
CA SER A 188 10.09 3.74 18.29
C SER A 188 8.87 3.12 18.95
N THR A 189 7.73 3.80 18.85
CA THR A 189 6.41 3.31 19.30
C THR A 189 5.56 2.83 18.13
N SER A 190 6.11 2.84 16.91
CA SER A 190 5.36 2.49 15.69
C SER A 190 5.32 0.98 15.48
N GLY A 191 4.11 0.44 15.23
CA GLY A 191 3.89 -0.87 14.66
C GLY A 191 4.09 -0.88 13.14
N TYR A 192 3.32 -1.73 12.46
CA TYR A 192 3.24 -1.75 10.99
C TYR A 192 2.26 -0.68 10.49
#